data_da4241fc3eb63a3d084d349b35621dc0
#
_entry.id   da4241fc3eb63a3d084d349b35621dc0
#
_cell.length_a   1.000
_cell.length_b   1.000
_cell.length_c   1.000
_cell.angle_alpha   90.00
_cell.angle_beta   90.00
_cell.angle_gamma   90.00
#
_symmetry.space_group_name_H-M   'P 1'
#
loop_
_entity.id
_entity.type
_entity.pdbx_description
1 polymer ?
#
loop_
_entity_poly.entity_id
_entity_poly.type
_entity_poly.pdbx_seq_one_letter_code
_entity_poly.pdbx_strand_id
1 'polypeptide(L)'
;MRGHKEKNMGLNNGGAELIGVWRMNAMFSADENGTRMLSRDEVAALGDEDLNKLLRAEFYLSESALDMYYMPLEEEMETVKEEGWELTDKGVLLESYPAKIVDGVLMLDYEREGKEYFPVRRDDEECLIISDGTMRLEKKG
;
A
#
# COMPACT_ATOMS: atom_id res chain seq x y z
N MET A 1 12.74 1.30 29.07
CA MET A 1 13.15 1.47 28.89
C MET A 1 13.03 1.55 28.87
N ARG A 2 12.87 1.59 29.18
CA ARG A 2 13.12 1.53 28.81
C ARG A 2 13.18 1.52 28.42
N GLY A 3 12.87 1.22 28.45
CA GLY A 3 13.35 1.08 27.95
C GLY A 3 13.12 1.02 27.72
N HIS A 4 13.16 0.99 27.51
CA HIS A 4 13.41 1.06 27.17
C HIS A 4 13.21 0.98 26.73
N LYS A 5 13.17 0.48 26.29
CA LYS A 5 13.40 0.47 25.97
C LYS A 5 13.33 0.45 25.59
N GLU A 6 13.23 0.20 25.55
CA GLU A 6 13.51 0.27 25.10
C GLU A 6 13.46 0.10 24.60
N LYS A 7 13.68 0.04 24.74
CA LYS A 7 13.85 -0.14 24.17
C LYS A 7 13.83 -0.60 23.60
N ASN A 8 13.96 -0.75 23.65
CA ASN A 8 13.95 -1.27 22.98
C ASN A 8 13.66 -1.72 22.61
N MET A 9 13.69 -1.79 22.51
CA MET A 9 13.23 -2.34 22.03
C MET A 9 12.92 -2.31 21.37
N GLY A 10 13.12 -2.00 21.47
CA GLY A 10 12.27 -1.74 20.55
C GLY A 10 12.51 -1.68 19.13
N LEU A 11 13.50 -1.83 18.73
CA LEU A 11 13.83 -1.89 17.37
C LEU A 11 13.04 -2.81 16.55
N ASN A 12 12.85 -4.00 17.01
CA ASN A 12 12.11 -4.99 16.26
C ASN A 12 10.64 -4.67 16.22
N ASN A 13 10.21 -3.84 17.12
CA ASN A 13 8.80 -3.44 17.15
C ASN A 13 8.44 -2.56 15.97
N GLY A 14 9.40 -1.86 15.40
CA GLY A 14 9.17 -1.03 14.24
C GLY A 14 8.66 -1.84 13.07
N GLY A 15 9.19 -3.06 12.90
CA GLY A 15 8.73 -3.95 11.84
C GLY A 15 7.33 -4.47 12.09
N ALA A 16 7.04 -4.85 13.32
CA ALA A 16 5.72 -5.36 13.67
C ALA A 16 4.64 -4.31 13.49
N GLU A 17 4.96 -3.05 13.68
CA GLU A 17 4.01 -1.97 13.51
C GLU A 17 3.57 -1.79 12.07
N LEU A 18 4.37 -2.27 11.13
CA LEU A 18 4.05 -2.14 9.73
C LEU A 18 3.07 -3.22 9.27
N ILE A 19 3.02 -4.35 9.97
CA ILE A 19 2.13 -5.44 9.59
C ILE A 19 0.69 -5.07 9.87
N GLY A 20 -0.18 -5.28 8.90
CA GLY A 20 -1.60 -4.97 9.05
C GLY A 20 -2.23 -4.57 7.73
N VAL A 21 -3.34 -3.86 7.83
CA VAL A 21 -4.10 -3.43 6.66
C VAL A 21 -3.94 -1.94 6.47
N TRP A 22 -3.61 -1.54 5.25
CA TRP A 22 -3.39 -0.15 4.89
C TRP A 22 -4.32 0.24 3.74
N ARG A 23 -4.57 1.52 3.58
CA ARG A 23 -5.35 2.01 2.46
C ARG A 23 -4.74 3.32 1.95
N MET A 24 -4.93 3.59 0.67
CA MET A 24 -4.43 4.83 0.08
C MET A 24 -5.24 6.01 0.60
N ASN A 25 -4.58 7.01 1.17
CA ASN A 25 -5.25 8.23 1.61
C ASN A 25 -4.89 9.44 0.75
N ALA A 26 -3.85 9.32 -0.09
CA ALA A 26 -3.44 10.39 -0.97
C ALA A 26 -2.55 9.84 -2.07
N MET A 27 -2.44 10.61 -3.14
CA MET A 27 -1.49 10.32 -4.21
C MET A 27 -0.67 11.58 -4.47
N PHE A 28 0.56 11.39 -4.93
CA PHE A 28 1.39 12.50 -5.32
C PHE A 28 1.44 12.60 -6.84
N SER A 29 1.18 13.78 -7.36
CA SER A 29 1.23 14.03 -8.80
C SER A 29 2.32 15.05 -9.07
N ALA A 30 3.17 14.75 -10.04
CA ALA A 30 4.24 15.66 -10.42
C ALA A 30 3.90 16.36 -11.73
N ASP A 31 4.12 17.66 -11.79
CA ASP A 31 3.92 18.43 -13.01
C ASP A 31 5.04 19.47 -13.10
N GLU A 32 4.92 20.43 -14.05
CA GLU A 32 5.93 21.46 -14.26
C GLU A 32 6.19 22.30 -13.02
N ASN A 33 5.21 22.40 -12.13
CA ASN A 33 5.32 23.22 -10.94
C ASN A 33 5.79 22.47 -9.70
N GLY A 34 6.06 21.17 -9.85
CA GLY A 34 6.55 20.33 -8.77
C GLY A 34 5.57 19.24 -8.41
N THR A 35 5.71 18.69 -7.20
CA THR A 35 4.88 17.60 -6.73
C THR A 35 3.75 18.13 -5.88
N ARG A 36 2.54 17.65 -6.12
CA ARG A 36 1.35 18.04 -5.38
C ARG A 36 0.68 16.80 -4.81
N MET A 37 0.20 16.88 -3.57
CA MET A 37 -0.54 15.80 -2.94
C MET A 37 -2.02 15.95 -3.24
N LEU A 38 -2.62 14.87 -3.74
CA LEU A 38 -4.06 14.81 -4.01
C LEU A 38 -4.74 13.97 -2.96
N SER A 39 -5.81 14.50 -2.36
CA SER A 39 -6.60 13.76 -1.39
C SER A 39 -7.44 12.69 -2.09
N ARG A 40 -8.06 11.82 -1.30
CA ARG A 40 -8.95 10.80 -1.87
C ARG A 40 -10.06 11.43 -2.73
N ASP A 41 -10.64 12.51 -2.26
CA ASP A 41 -11.70 13.19 -3.00
C ASP A 41 -11.20 13.78 -4.31
N GLU A 42 -10.00 14.34 -4.28
CA GLU A 42 -9.38 14.90 -5.48
C GLU A 42 -9.05 13.82 -6.50
N VAL A 43 -8.58 12.66 -6.03
CA VAL A 43 -8.29 11.53 -6.91
C VAL A 43 -9.60 11.01 -7.53
N ALA A 44 -10.64 10.88 -6.73
CA ALA A 44 -11.95 10.43 -7.22
C ALA A 44 -12.49 11.37 -8.29
N ALA A 45 -12.27 12.67 -8.13
CA ALA A 45 -12.76 13.68 -9.06
C ALA A 45 -12.09 13.61 -10.44
N LEU A 46 -10.96 12.92 -10.54
CA LEU A 46 -10.29 12.76 -11.83
C LEU A 46 -11.08 11.84 -12.79
N GLY A 47 -11.96 11.01 -12.25
CA GLY A 47 -12.78 10.12 -13.07
C GLY A 47 -12.03 8.96 -13.72
N ASP A 48 -10.85 8.63 -13.21
CA ASP A 48 -10.05 7.53 -13.73
C ASP A 48 -10.46 6.22 -13.06
N GLU A 49 -10.89 5.24 -13.85
CA GLU A 49 -11.38 3.97 -13.33
C GLU A 49 -10.33 3.19 -12.53
N ASP A 50 -9.09 3.19 -12.99
CA ASP A 50 -8.03 2.47 -12.31
C ASP A 50 -7.72 3.11 -10.96
N LEU A 51 -7.70 4.44 -10.91
CA LEU A 51 -7.47 5.15 -9.67
C LEU A 51 -8.63 4.96 -8.70
N ASN A 52 -9.85 4.88 -9.22
CA ASN A 52 -11.02 4.62 -8.37
C ASN A 52 -10.96 3.22 -7.76
N LYS A 53 -10.40 2.25 -8.48
CA LYS A 53 -10.21 0.91 -7.92
C LYS A 53 -9.19 0.97 -6.80
N LEU A 54 -8.11 1.74 -6.98
CA LEU A 54 -7.10 1.92 -5.94
C LEU A 54 -7.68 2.56 -4.69
N LEU A 55 -8.61 3.49 -4.85
CA LEU A 55 -9.27 4.11 -3.71
C LEU A 55 -10.09 3.11 -2.89
N ARG A 56 -10.60 2.07 -3.55
CA ARG A 56 -11.37 1.02 -2.89
C ARG A 56 -10.49 -0.15 -2.44
N ALA A 57 -9.23 -0.11 -2.80
CA ALA A 57 -8.32 -1.21 -2.48
C ALA A 57 -7.82 -1.12 -1.04
N GLU A 58 -7.47 -2.28 -0.52
CA GLU A 58 -6.83 -2.38 0.77
C GLU A 58 -5.54 -3.16 0.57
N PHE A 59 -4.52 -2.75 1.29
CA PHE A 59 -3.19 -3.32 1.18
C PHE A 59 -2.90 -4.14 2.42
N TYR A 60 -2.72 -5.43 2.24
CA TYR A 60 -2.46 -6.36 3.34
C TYR A 60 -0.98 -6.63 3.41
N LEU A 61 -0.34 -6.10 4.44
CA LEU A 61 1.09 -6.25 4.63
C LEU A 61 1.39 -7.34 5.65
N SER A 62 2.16 -8.34 5.24
CA SER A 62 2.65 -9.40 6.11
C SER A 62 4.18 -9.32 6.14
N GLU A 63 4.80 -10.26 6.81
CA GLU A 63 6.26 -10.30 6.88
C GLU A 63 6.92 -10.65 5.54
N SER A 64 6.17 -11.21 4.61
CA SER A 64 6.73 -11.70 3.35
C SER A 64 6.13 -11.10 2.10
N ALA A 65 5.04 -10.36 2.22
CA ALA A 65 4.36 -9.82 1.03
C ALA A 65 3.48 -8.61 1.34
N LEU A 66 3.27 -7.81 0.33
CA LEU A 66 2.27 -6.75 0.34
C LEU A 66 1.28 -7.10 -0.75
N ASP A 67 0.06 -7.44 -0.35
CA ASP A 67 -1.00 -7.85 -1.28
C ASP A 67 -2.05 -6.77 -1.38
N MET A 68 -2.43 -6.43 -2.60
CA MET A 68 -3.44 -5.41 -2.85
C MET A 68 -4.73 -6.09 -3.30
N TYR A 69 -5.80 -5.93 -2.51
CA TYR A 69 -7.12 -6.46 -2.82
C TYR A 69 -8.11 -5.32 -2.98
N TYR A 70 -9.10 -5.50 -3.85
CA TYR A 70 -10.21 -4.55 -3.89
C TYR A 70 -11.52 -5.33 -3.91
N MET A 71 -12.54 -4.75 -3.28
CA MET A 71 -13.88 -5.34 -3.28
C MET A 71 -14.63 -4.80 -4.48
N PRO A 72 -14.99 -5.65 -5.45
CA PRO A 72 -15.69 -5.16 -6.65
C PRO A 72 -17.09 -4.68 -6.32
N LEU A 73 -17.56 -3.73 -7.09
CA LEU A 73 -18.93 -3.26 -7.00
C LEU A 73 -19.82 -4.34 -7.62
N GLU A 74 -21.09 -4.32 -7.27
CA GLU A 74 -22.05 -5.30 -7.80
C GLU A 74 -22.02 -5.35 -9.33
N GLU A 75 -21.98 -4.19 -9.95
CA GLU A 75 -21.91 -4.08 -11.41
C GLU A 75 -20.63 -4.61 -12.02
N GLU A 76 -19.60 -4.80 -11.22
CA GLU A 76 -18.31 -5.34 -11.67
C GLU A 76 -18.22 -6.86 -11.53
N MET A 77 -19.16 -7.46 -10.81
CA MET A 77 -19.12 -8.89 -10.51
C MET A 77 -19.16 -9.77 -11.77
N GLU A 78 -19.86 -9.33 -12.78
CA GLU A 78 -19.96 -10.06 -14.03
C GLU A 78 -18.60 -10.13 -14.70
N THR A 79 -17.86 -9.00 -14.71
CA THR A 79 -16.52 -8.94 -15.26
C THR A 79 -15.57 -9.85 -14.49
N VAL A 80 -15.70 -9.88 -13.16
CA VAL A 80 -14.88 -10.74 -12.31
C VAL A 80 -15.06 -12.19 -12.73
N LYS A 81 -16.29 -12.61 -12.97
CA LYS A 81 -16.59 -13.98 -13.41
C LYS A 81 -16.07 -14.27 -14.81
N GLU A 82 -16.27 -13.35 -15.73
CA GLU A 82 -15.84 -13.51 -17.11
C GLU A 82 -14.33 -13.60 -17.23
N GLU A 83 -13.61 -12.80 -16.46
CA GLU A 83 -12.16 -12.80 -16.49
C GLU A 83 -11.55 -13.92 -15.65
N GLY A 84 -12.38 -14.62 -14.89
CA GLY A 84 -11.89 -15.73 -14.07
C GLY A 84 -11.07 -15.30 -12.86
N TRP A 85 -11.27 -14.07 -12.40
CA TRP A 85 -10.56 -13.57 -11.23
C TRP A 85 -11.13 -14.23 -9.98
N GLU A 86 -10.25 -14.61 -9.08
CA GLU A 86 -10.66 -15.24 -7.84
C GLU A 86 -11.17 -14.20 -6.84
N LEU A 87 -12.40 -14.36 -6.42
CA LEU A 87 -12.97 -13.48 -5.40
C LEU A 87 -12.84 -14.16 -4.04
N THR A 88 -12.14 -13.52 -3.12
CA THR A 88 -11.95 -14.01 -1.77
C THR A 88 -12.77 -13.15 -0.80
N ASP A 89 -12.73 -13.47 0.49
CA ASP A 89 -13.38 -12.65 1.50
C ASP A 89 -12.73 -11.27 1.63
N LYS A 90 -11.50 -11.11 1.14
CA LYS A 90 -10.81 -9.82 1.11
C LYS A 90 -11.10 -9.06 -0.19
N GLY A 91 -11.67 -9.71 -1.18
CA GLY A 91 -11.93 -9.16 -2.49
C GLY A 91 -11.09 -9.84 -3.55
N VAL A 92 -10.88 -9.15 -4.66
CA VAL A 92 -10.07 -9.66 -5.78
C VAL A 92 -8.62 -9.19 -5.60
N LEU A 93 -7.69 -10.10 -5.73
CA LEU A 93 -6.26 -9.76 -5.65
C LEU A 93 -5.86 -9.02 -6.93
N LEU A 94 -5.46 -7.76 -6.78
CA LEU A 94 -5.00 -6.95 -7.90
C LEU A 94 -3.52 -7.14 -8.16
N GLU A 95 -2.73 -7.08 -7.10
CA GLU A 95 -1.28 -7.23 -7.19
C GLU A 95 -0.72 -7.78 -5.90
N SER A 96 0.44 -8.41 -6.00
CA SER A 96 1.16 -8.92 -4.86
C SER A 96 2.64 -8.64 -5.07
N TYR A 97 3.28 -8.02 -4.09
CA TYR A 97 4.71 -7.74 -4.15
C TYR A 97 5.39 -8.51 -3.03
N PRO A 98 6.47 -9.23 -3.35
CA PRO A 98 7.28 -9.80 -2.28
C PRO A 98 7.82 -8.67 -1.40
N ALA A 99 7.85 -8.88 -0.11
CA ALA A 99 8.26 -7.85 0.83
C ALA A 99 9.08 -8.48 1.95
N LYS A 100 9.90 -7.66 2.59
CA LYS A 100 10.59 -8.07 3.80
C LYS A 100 10.87 -6.85 4.65
N ILE A 101 10.99 -7.07 5.93
CA ILE A 101 11.28 -6.00 6.87
C ILE A 101 12.69 -6.24 7.39
N VAL A 102 13.57 -5.26 7.18
CA VAL A 102 14.97 -5.35 7.59
C VAL A 102 15.28 -4.09 8.40
N ASP A 103 15.68 -4.28 9.64
CA ASP A 103 16.02 -3.18 10.55
C ASP A 103 14.94 -2.11 10.66
N GLY A 104 13.69 -2.58 10.68
CA GLY A 104 12.55 -1.66 10.79
C GLY A 104 12.16 -0.97 9.50
N VAL A 105 12.83 -1.30 8.40
CA VAL A 105 12.55 -0.73 7.10
C VAL A 105 11.83 -1.76 6.23
N LEU A 106 10.73 -1.35 5.62
CA LEU A 106 10.00 -2.21 4.71
C LEU A 106 10.63 -2.12 3.33
N MET A 107 11.03 -3.28 2.81
CA MET A 107 11.61 -3.40 1.48
C MET A 107 10.62 -4.10 0.58
N LEU A 108 10.25 -3.47 -0.53
CA LEU A 108 9.36 -4.08 -1.52
C LEU A 108 10.13 -4.43 -2.77
N ASP A 109 9.83 -5.63 -3.31
CA ASP A 109 10.42 -6.08 -4.56
C ASP A 109 9.45 -5.77 -5.69
N TYR A 110 9.77 -4.78 -6.50
CA TYR A 110 8.91 -4.38 -7.62
C TYR A 110 9.18 -5.21 -8.88
N GLU A 111 10.20 -6.02 -8.84
CA GLU A 111 10.57 -6.92 -9.96
C GLU A 111 10.75 -6.25 -11.31
N ARG A 112 11.13 -4.97 -11.31
CA ARG A 112 11.49 -4.30 -12.54
C ARG A 112 12.90 -4.70 -12.87
N GLU A 113 13.19 -5.08 -14.06
CA GLU A 113 14.56 -5.43 -14.48
C GLU A 113 15.26 -6.39 -13.53
N GLY A 114 14.56 -7.40 -13.06
CA GLY A 114 15.11 -8.36 -12.11
C GLY A 114 14.58 -8.08 -10.72
N LYS A 115 15.15 -8.72 -9.72
CA LYS A 115 14.71 -8.55 -8.35
C LYS A 115 15.38 -7.37 -7.69
N GLU A 116 14.64 -6.31 -7.51
CA GLU A 116 15.13 -5.13 -6.82
C GLU A 116 14.23 -4.81 -5.65
N TYR A 117 14.83 -4.48 -4.52
CA TYR A 117 14.08 -4.10 -3.32
C TYR A 117 14.17 -2.60 -3.13
N PHE A 118 13.05 -1.94 -3.02
CA PHE A 118 13.00 -0.50 -2.80
C PHE A 118 12.52 -0.23 -1.38
N PRO A 119 13.26 0.56 -0.60
CA PRO A 119 12.82 0.88 0.76
C PRO A 119 11.57 1.74 0.70
N VAL A 120 10.63 1.44 1.58
CA VAL A 120 9.42 2.22 1.75
C VAL A 120 9.64 3.11 2.95
N ARG A 121 9.45 4.41 2.77
CA ARG A 121 9.64 5.36 3.86
C ARG A 121 8.33 5.68 4.56
N ARG A 122 8.44 6.10 5.80
CA ARG A 122 7.30 6.59 6.58
C ARG A 122 7.40 8.11 6.64
N ASP A 123 6.27 8.79 6.59
CA ASP A 123 6.26 10.23 6.73
C ASP A 123 6.01 10.64 8.19
N ASP A 124 5.85 11.94 8.43
CA ASP A 124 5.65 12.48 9.78
C ASP A 124 4.40 11.97 10.47
N GLU A 125 3.43 11.52 9.71
CA GLU A 125 2.18 11.00 10.25
C GLU A 125 2.17 9.47 10.27
N GLU A 126 3.33 8.88 10.07
CA GLU A 126 3.53 7.43 10.06
C GLU A 126 2.80 6.70 8.93
N CYS A 127 2.46 7.40 7.87
CA CYS A 127 1.92 6.80 6.67
C CYS A 127 3.06 6.25 5.82
N LEU A 128 2.78 5.25 5.03
CA LEU A 128 3.77 4.66 4.14
C LEU A 128 3.71 5.34 2.77
N ILE A 129 4.90 5.63 2.22
CA ILE A 129 5.00 6.17 0.87
C ILE A 129 5.57 5.07 -0.01
N ILE A 130 4.79 4.59 -0.96
CA ILE A 130 5.17 3.48 -1.84
C ILE A 130 5.09 3.88 -3.31
N SER A 131 5.35 2.95 -4.20
CA SER A 131 5.31 3.13 -5.66
C SER A 131 6.16 4.30 -6.12
N ASP A 132 7.42 4.30 -5.70
CA ASP A 132 8.39 5.34 -6.04
C ASP A 132 7.92 6.74 -5.63
N GLY A 133 7.20 6.80 -4.52
CA GLY A 133 6.76 8.09 -3.98
C GLY A 133 5.45 8.59 -4.53
N THR A 134 4.68 7.74 -5.20
CA THR A 134 3.42 8.17 -5.79
C THR A 134 2.19 7.88 -4.94
N MET A 135 2.26 6.94 -4.02
CA MET A 135 1.12 6.60 -3.16
C MET A 135 1.42 6.74 -1.69
N ARG A 136 0.46 7.27 -0.97
CA ARG A 136 0.56 7.42 0.48
C ARG A 136 -0.52 6.56 1.11
N LEU A 137 -0.10 5.68 2.02
CA LEU A 137 -1.00 4.73 2.67
C LEU A 137 -1.11 5.02 4.16
N GLU A 138 -2.33 4.97 4.67
CA GLU A 138 -2.57 5.08 6.12
C GLU A 138 -2.94 3.71 6.64
N LYS A 139 -2.60 3.42 7.88
CA LYS A 139 -2.91 2.14 8.49
C LYS A 139 -4.37 2.10 8.89
N LYS A 140 -5.06 1.06 8.47
CA LYS A 140 -6.47 0.90 8.74
C LYS A 140 -6.74 0.00 9.94
N GLY A 141 -5.91 -1.00 10.12
CA GLY A 141 -6.14 -1.91 11.23
C GLY A 141 -5.01 -2.85 11.56
#